data_a15c4b7d8bbaa78facd4f34f60b412c3
#
_entry.id   a15c4b7d8bbaa78facd4f34f60b412c3
#
_cell.length_a   1.000
_cell.length_b   1.000
_cell.length_c   1.000
_cell.angle_alpha   90.00
_cell.angle_beta   90.00
_cell.angle_gamma   90.00
#
_symmetry.space_group_name_H-M   'P 1'
#
loop_
_entity.id
_entity.type
_entity.pdbx_description
1 polymer ?
#
loop_
_entity_poly.entity_id
_entity_poly.type
_entity_poly.pdbx_seq_one_letter_code
_entity_poly.pdbx_strand_id
1 'polypeptide(L)'
;MNKKPVAARQGLLCGGNWIIDQVKLIDVYPQREQLANIRSQSQGTGGAPYNVLIDLAKLGVGFPLTAAGLVGKDALGDQILEDCRKHRIDTRWLKQTAAAPTSYTDVMTEVNGGRRTFFHMRGANALWSGAELDFAKTKARIFHLGYLLLLDELDKPDKLLGTKAAALLARAQEA
;
A
#
# COMPACT_ATOMS: atom_id res chain seq x y z
N MET A 1 6.94 -40.91 15.44
CA MET A 1 7.03 -39.46 15.60
C MET A 1 5.77 -38.85 15.04
N ASN A 2 4.83 -38.44 15.91
CA ASN A 2 3.61 -37.72 15.47
C ASN A 2 3.99 -36.35 14.99
N LYS A 3 3.95 -36.09 13.66
CA LYS A 3 3.99 -34.74 13.12
C LYS A 3 2.75 -33.99 13.63
N LYS A 4 2.96 -32.95 14.45
CA LYS A 4 1.86 -32.04 14.80
C LYS A 4 1.24 -31.55 13.48
N PRO A 5 -0.09 -31.53 13.35
CA PRO A 5 -0.73 -31.03 12.16
C PRO A 5 -0.27 -29.56 11.94
N VAL A 6 0.25 -29.28 10.77
CA VAL A 6 0.58 -27.89 10.37
C VAL A 6 -0.75 -27.15 10.39
N ALA A 7 -0.84 -26.12 11.22
CA ALA A 7 -2.05 -25.30 11.28
C ALA A 7 -2.37 -24.77 9.88
N ALA A 8 -3.62 -24.98 9.44
CA ALA A 8 -4.05 -24.52 8.12
C ALA A 8 -3.82 -23.00 7.98
N ARG A 9 -3.25 -22.58 6.85
CA ARG A 9 -3.09 -21.14 6.55
C ARG A 9 -4.46 -20.48 6.51
N GLN A 10 -4.54 -19.29 7.07
CA GLN A 10 -5.77 -18.48 7.07
C GLN A 10 -5.42 -17.00 7.05
N GLY A 11 -6.35 -16.16 6.56
CA GLY A 11 -6.17 -14.72 6.52
C GLY A 11 -5.54 -14.19 5.23
N LEU A 12 -5.32 -12.90 5.24
CA LEU A 12 -4.87 -12.12 4.10
C LEU A 12 -3.63 -11.33 4.45
N LEU A 13 -2.62 -11.41 3.60
CA LEU A 13 -1.45 -10.54 3.57
C LEU A 13 -1.59 -9.60 2.38
N CYS A 14 -1.66 -8.29 2.60
CA CYS A 14 -1.65 -7.29 1.54
C CYS A 14 -0.33 -6.55 1.52
N GLY A 15 0.33 -6.56 0.37
CA GLY A 15 1.56 -5.82 0.13
C GLY A 15 1.45 -4.87 -1.04
N GLY A 16 2.32 -3.86 -1.07
CA GLY A 16 2.36 -2.93 -2.18
C GLY A 16 2.48 -1.47 -1.79
N ASN A 17 1.75 -0.60 -2.51
CA ASN A 17 1.82 0.84 -2.31
C ASN A 17 0.95 1.31 -1.14
N TRP A 18 1.59 1.97 -0.20
CA TRP A 18 1.00 2.65 0.94
C TRP A 18 1.15 4.15 0.73
N ILE A 19 0.06 4.89 0.72
CA ILE A 19 0.07 6.32 0.39
C ILE A 19 -0.80 7.13 1.34
N ILE A 20 -0.53 8.42 1.37
CA ILE A 20 -1.47 9.42 1.88
C ILE A 20 -2.07 10.17 0.69
N ASP A 21 -3.39 10.17 0.60
CA ASP A 21 -4.10 11.00 -0.36
C ASP A 21 -4.37 12.37 0.25
N GLN A 22 -3.82 13.43 -0.37
CA GLN A 22 -4.06 14.82 -0.03
C GLN A 22 -5.07 15.39 -1.01
N VAL A 23 -6.34 15.30 -0.66
CA VAL A 23 -7.44 15.73 -1.54
C VAL A 23 -7.63 17.23 -1.43
N LYS A 24 -7.57 17.92 -2.57
CA LYS A 24 -7.80 19.35 -2.69
C LYS A 24 -8.99 19.61 -3.61
N LEU A 25 -10.05 20.20 -3.07
CA LEU A 25 -11.20 20.61 -3.86
C LEU A 25 -10.87 21.97 -4.50
N ILE A 26 -10.81 22.00 -5.83
CA ILE A 26 -10.45 23.20 -6.62
C ILE A 26 -11.65 23.73 -7.39
N ASP A 27 -11.70 25.04 -7.61
CA ASP A 27 -12.79 25.67 -8.38
C ASP A 27 -12.76 25.30 -9.86
N VAL A 28 -11.57 25.20 -10.44
CA VAL A 28 -11.32 24.83 -11.84
C VAL A 28 -9.94 24.23 -11.96
N TYR A 29 -9.74 23.32 -12.91
CA TYR A 29 -8.38 22.88 -13.26
C TYR A 29 -7.72 23.95 -14.14
N PRO A 30 -6.61 24.59 -13.69
CA PRO A 30 -6.03 25.72 -14.40
C PRO A 30 -5.27 25.26 -15.65
N GLN A 31 -5.23 26.12 -16.66
CA GLN A 31 -4.24 26.01 -17.74
C GLN A 31 -2.84 26.34 -17.21
N ARG A 32 -1.81 26.07 -18.02
CA ARG A 32 -0.45 26.43 -17.65
C ARG A 32 -0.35 27.92 -17.29
N GLU A 33 0.42 28.23 -16.24
CA GLU A 33 0.67 29.58 -15.75
C GLU A 33 -0.56 30.32 -15.18
N GLN A 34 -1.70 29.63 -15.06
CA GLN A 34 -2.90 30.19 -14.43
C GLN A 34 -3.07 29.69 -12.98
N LEU A 35 -3.81 30.46 -12.20
CA LEU A 35 -4.13 30.20 -10.82
C LEU A 35 -5.52 29.58 -10.71
N ALA A 36 -5.67 28.56 -9.86
CA ALA A 36 -6.94 28.07 -9.37
C ALA A 36 -6.98 28.18 -7.84
N ASN A 37 -8.18 28.30 -7.27
CA ASN A 37 -8.33 28.38 -5.82
C ASN A 37 -8.65 27.01 -5.23
N ILE A 38 -7.94 26.66 -4.15
CA ILE A 38 -8.30 25.52 -3.31
C ILE A 38 -9.44 25.96 -2.37
N ARG A 39 -10.59 25.32 -2.46
CA ARG A 39 -11.79 25.62 -1.67
C ARG A 39 -11.76 24.89 -0.32
N SER A 40 -11.24 23.66 -0.32
CA SER A 40 -11.04 22.87 0.89
C SER A 40 -9.98 21.81 0.64
N GLN A 41 -9.44 21.29 1.75
CA GLN A 41 -8.52 20.16 1.68
C GLN A 41 -8.85 19.14 2.77
N SER A 42 -8.56 17.88 2.47
CA SER A 42 -8.64 16.77 3.41
C SER A 42 -7.50 15.80 3.15
N GLN A 43 -7.22 14.94 4.12
CA GLN A 43 -6.17 13.94 4.04
C GLN A 43 -6.69 12.61 4.53
N GLY A 44 -6.28 11.53 3.87
CA GLY A 44 -6.62 10.18 4.26
C GLY A 44 -5.54 9.18 3.86
N THR A 45 -5.51 8.04 4.54
CA THR A 45 -4.65 6.92 4.15
C THR A 45 -5.27 6.21 2.95
N GLY A 46 -4.44 5.81 1.99
CA GLY A 46 -4.85 5.15 0.76
C GLY A 46 -3.82 4.12 0.27
N GLY A 47 -4.00 3.70 -0.97
CA GLY A 47 -3.24 2.63 -1.60
C GLY A 47 -3.98 1.30 -1.60
N ALA A 48 -3.69 0.44 -2.59
CA ALA A 48 -4.42 -0.81 -2.77
C ALA A 48 -4.40 -1.72 -1.53
N PRO A 49 -3.24 -2.01 -0.91
CA PRO A 49 -3.20 -2.87 0.28
C PRO A 49 -3.96 -2.26 1.46
N TYR A 50 -3.87 -0.93 1.67
CA TYR A 50 -4.62 -0.26 2.73
C TYR A 50 -6.11 -0.41 2.53
N ASN A 51 -6.63 -0.05 1.35
CA ASN A 51 -8.07 -0.06 1.09
C ASN A 51 -8.67 -1.45 1.29
N VAL A 52 -8.02 -2.49 0.77
CA VAL A 52 -8.48 -3.88 0.96
C VAL A 52 -8.51 -4.27 2.44
N LEU A 53 -7.43 -3.98 3.18
CA LEU A 53 -7.33 -4.38 4.59
C LEU A 53 -8.32 -3.61 5.47
N ILE A 54 -8.46 -2.29 5.24
CA ILE A 54 -9.35 -1.47 6.06
C ILE A 54 -10.83 -1.79 5.84
N ASP A 55 -11.21 -2.07 4.59
CA ASP A 55 -12.58 -2.46 4.26
C ASP A 55 -12.93 -3.80 4.91
N LEU A 56 -12.05 -4.80 4.81
CA LEU A 56 -12.23 -6.08 5.48
C LEU A 56 -12.27 -5.95 7.01
N ALA A 57 -11.41 -5.10 7.59
CA ALA A 57 -11.42 -4.84 9.03
C ALA A 57 -12.75 -4.21 9.48
N LYS A 58 -13.27 -3.24 8.71
CA LYS A 58 -14.58 -2.61 8.99
C LYS A 58 -15.75 -3.57 8.79
N LEU A 59 -15.65 -4.50 7.85
CA LEU A 59 -16.63 -5.58 7.66
C LEU A 59 -16.58 -6.63 8.78
N GLY A 60 -15.62 -6.58 9.67
CA GLY A 60 -15.52 -7.47 10.81
C GLY A 60 -15.18 -8.92 10.45
N VAL A 61 -14.32 -9.13 9.43
CA VAL A 61 -13.90 -10.47 9.03
C VAL A 61 -13.22 -11.24 10.17
N GLY A 62 -13.53 -12.52 10.31
CA GLY A 62 -13.04 -13.37 11.40
C GLY A 62 -11.65 -13.98 11.19
N PHE A 63 -10.88 -13.50 10.21
CA PHE A 63 -9.54 -14.00 9.89
C PHE A 63 -8.46 -12.90 10.02
N PRO A 64 -7.18 -13.29 10.20
CA PRO A 64 -6.09 -12.33 10.35
C PRO A 64 -5.87 -11.46 9.12
N LEU A 65 -5.62 -10.16 9.35
CA LEU A 65 -5.26 -9.17 8.34
C LEU A 65 -3.84 -8.69 8.60
N THR A 66 -2.98 -8.75 7.59
CA THR A 66 -1.55 -8.40 7.71
C THR A 66 -1.14 -7.44 6.60
N ALA A 67 -0.42 -6.40 6.97
CA ALA A 67 0.13 -5.38 6.08
C ALA A 67 1.61 -5.66 5.78
N ALA A 68 2.01 -5.47 4.51
CA ALA A 68 3.39 -5.54 4.07
C ALA A 68 3.71 -4.38 3.12
N GLY A 69 4.92 -3.83 3.21
CA GLY A 69 5.32 -2.69 2.40
C GLY A 69 6.39 -1.85 3.05
N LEU A 70 6.58 -0.66 2.50
CA LEU A 70 7.57 0.29 2.99
C LEU A 70 6.96 1.70 3.04
N VAL A 71 7.10 2.37 4.18
CA VAL A 71 6.72 3.77 4.38
C VAL A 71 7.93 4.57 4.87
N GLY A 72 7.90 5.88 4.76
CA GLY A 72 8.96 6.74 5.30
C GLY A 72 8.99 6.72 6.82
N LYS A 73 10.15 7.04 7.39
CA LYS A 73 10.28 7.31 8.83
C LYS A 73 9.94 8.79 9.09
N ASP A 74 8.67 9.10 8.90
CA ASP A 74 8.10 10.45 9.00
C ASP A 74 6.66 10.40 9.55
N ALA A 75 6.08 11.58 9.79
CA ALA A 75 4.74 11.69 10.36
C ALA A 75 3.65 11.01 9.53
N LEU A 76 3.78 10.97 8.19
CA LEU A 76 2.82 10.31 7.30
C LEU A 76 2.94 8.78 7.41
N GLY A 77 4.16 8.25 7.52
CA GLY A 77 4.40 6.83 7.76
C GLY A 77 3.88 6.38 9.13
N ASP A 78 4.08 7.20 10.15
CA ASP A 78 3.54 6.94 11.49
C ASP A 78 2.01 6.94 11.48
N GLN A 79 1.37 7.85 10.75
CA GLN A 79 -0.07 7.90 10.57
C GLN A 79 -0.61 6.61 9.93
N ILE A 80 0.02 6.10 8.86
CA ILE A 80 -0.38 4.85 8.21
C ILE A 80 -0.29 3.68 9.18
N LEU A 81 0.81 3.55 9.92
CA LEU A 81 1.01 2.48 10.89
C LEU A 81 -0.01 2.55 12.03
N GLU A 82 -0.27 3.73 12.55
CA GLU A 82 -1.24 3.97 13.62
C GLU A 82 -2.66 3.59 13.16
N ASP A 83 -3.04 3.98 11.95
CA ASP A 83 -4.35 3.70 11.40
C ASP A 83 -4.56 2.18 11.18
N CYS A 84 -3.54 1.49 10.69
CA CYS A 84 -3.55 0.02 10.61
C CYS A 84 -3.75 -0.62 11.99
N ARG A 85 -3.03 -0.16 13.02
CA ARG A 85 -3.12 -0.69 14.40
C ARG A 85 -4.50 -0.47 15.00
N LYS A 86 -5.11 0.71 14.82
CA LYS A 86 -6.48 1.02 15.26
C LYS A 86 -7.49 0.01 14.74
N HIS A 87 -7.28 -0.50 13.52
CA HIS A 87 -8.13 -1.50 12.89
C HIS A 87 -7.66 -2.94 13.10
N ARG A 88 -6.71 -3.16 14.04
CA ARG A 88 -6.16 -4.50 14.37
C ARG A 88 -5.51 -5.22 13.19
N ILE A 89 -4.97 -4.46 12.24
CA ILE A 89 -4.16 -4.97 11.14
C ILE A 89 -2.73 -5.16 11.64
N ASP A 90 -2.18 -6.35 11.46
CA ASP A 90 -0.80 -6.67 11.83
C ASP A 90 0.18 -5.97 10.90
N THR A 91 1.03 -5.11 11.45
CA THR A 91 1.99 -4.29 10.69
C THR A 91 3.42 -4.83 10.71
N ARG A 92 3.65 -6.07 11.15
CA ARG A 92 5.02 -6.63 11.30
C ARG A 92 5.86 -6.60 10.03
N TRP A 93 5.22 -6.65 8.84
CA TRP A 93 5.85 -6.60 7.54
C TRP A 93 5.71 -5.24 6.84
N LEU A 94 5.05 -4.27 7.44
CA LEU A 94 5.02 -2.88 7.00
C LEU A 94 6.15 -2.12 7.71
N LYS A 95 7.24 -1.88 6.99
CA LYS A 95 8.48 -1.33 7.54
C LYS A 95 8.59 0.16 7.29
N GLN A 96 9.43 0.81 8.09
CA GLN A 96 9.81 2.21 7.88
C GLN A 96 11.23 2.32 7.35
N THR A 97 11.49 3.32 6.51
CA THR A 97 12.81 3.66 5.98
C THR A 97 13.11 5.14 6.15
N ALA A 98 14.36 5.47 6.40
CA ALA A 98 14.87 6.84 6.34
C ALA A 98 15.40 7.21 4.94
N ALA A 99 15.45 6.24 4.01
CA ALA A 99 16.02 6.45 2.67
C ALA A 99 15.09 7.21 1.72
N ALA A 100 13.79 7.26 2.01
CA ALA A 100 12.81 8.03 1.24
C ALA A 100 11.62 8.41 2.13
N PRO A 101 10.93 9.52 1.82
CA PRO A 101 9.72 9.91 2.53
C PRO A 101 8.56 8.95 2.20
N THR A 102 7.52 8.99 3.02
CA THR A 102 6.26 8.29 2.74
C THR A 102 5.65 8.78 1.42
N SER A 103 5.19 7.85 0.61
CA SER A 103 4.53 8.14 -0.65
C SER A 103 3.21 8.88 -0.42
N TYR A 104 2.89 9.82 -1.29
CA TYR A 104 1.62 10.55 -1.22
C TYR A 104 1.10 10.89 -2.61
N THR A 105 -0.17 11.24 -2.68
CA THR A 105 -0.81 11.73 -3.90
C THR A 105 -1.56 13.02 -3.60
N ASP A 106 -1.22 14.11 -4.29
CA ASP A 106 -2.10 15.27 -4.38
C ASP A 106 -3.23 14.97 -5.37
N VAL A 107 -4.46 14.98 -4.87
CA VAL A 107 -5.66 14.71 -5.66
C VAL A 107 -6.41 16.01 -5.88
N MET A 108 -6.24 16.61 -7.05
CA MET A 108 -6.99 17.79 -7.44
C MET A 108 -8.37 17.38 -7.93
N THR A 109 -9.42 17.76 -7.18
CA THR A 109 -10.81 17.43 -7.51
C THR A 109 -11.57 18.71 -7.86
N GLU A 110 -12.12 18.79 -9.07
CA GLU A 110 -12.91 19.93 -9.49
C GLU A 110 -14.27 19.95 -8.78
N VAL A 111 -14.70 21.11 -8.26
CA VAL A 111 -16.02 21.29 -7.68
C VAL A 111 -17.12 20.94 -8.68
N ASN A 112 -16.95 21.39 -9.92
CA ASN A 112 -17.90 21.13 -10.99
C ASN A 112 -17.53 19.84 -11.72
N GLY A 113 -18.38 18.82 -11.59
CA GLY A 113 -18.23 17.54 -12.29
C GLY A 113 -17.36 16.51 -11.59
N GLY A 114 -16.67 16.85 -10.48
CA GLY A 114 -15.93 15.89 -9.67
C GLY A 114 -14.74 15.23 -10.37
N ARG A 115 -14.25 15.80 -11.47
CA ARG A 115 -13.08 15.27 -12.17
C ARG A 115 -11.85 15.37 -11.32
N ARG A 116 -11.00 14.34 -11.36
CA ARG A 116 -9.80 14.23 -10.53
C ARG A 116 -8.55 14.16 -11.38
N THR A 117 -7.50 14.86 -10.94
CA THR A 117 -6.15 14.77 -11.48
C THR A 117 -5.19 14.44 -10.34
N PHE A 118 -4.25 13.54 -10.58
CA PHE A 118 -3.39 12.99 -9.55
C PHE A 118 -1.94 13.40 -9.79
N PHE A 119 -1.29 13.93 -8.74
CA PHE A 119 0.15 14.18 -8.72
C PHE A 119 0.76 13.26 -7.66
N HIS A 120 1.44 12.21 -8.12
CA HIS A 120 1.89 11.14 -7.25
C HIS A 120 3.39 11.19 -7.00
N MET A 121 3.77 11.17 -5.73
CA MET A 121 5.14 10.95 -5.29
C MET A 121 5.34 9.52 -4.83
N ARG A 122 6.20 8.79 -5.50
CA ARG A 122 6.45 7.37 -5.24
C ARG A 122 7.11 7.11 -3.90
N GLY A 123 8.04 7.96 -3.46
CA GLY A 123 8.66 7.88 -2.14
C GLY A 123 9.15 6.48 -1.77
N ALA A 124 8.85 6.05 -0.56
CA ALA A 124 9.27 4.75 -0.04
C ALA A 124 8.73 3.55 -0.85
N ASN A 125 7.58 3.69 -1.51
CA ASN A 125 7.03 2.63 -2.36
C ASN A 125 7.96 2.24 -3.51
N ALA A 126 8.72 3.20 -4.05
CA ALA A 126 9.69 2.95 -5.12
C ALA A 126 10.81 1.99 -4.68
N LEU A 127 11.13 1.97 -3.39
CA LEU A 127 12.23 1.18 -2.82
C LEU A 127 11.79 -0.21 -2.34
N TRP A 128 10.50 -0.47 -2.25
CA TRP A 128 10.02 -1.73 -1.70
C TRP A 128 10.21 -2.89 -2.69
N SER A 129 10.97 -3.90 -2.26
CA SER A 129 11.28 -5.08 -3.07
C SER A 129 10.56 -6.35 -2.62
N GLY A 130 9.94 -6.35 -1.44
CA GLY A 130 9.37 -7.53 -0.82
C GLY A 130 10.41 -8.61 -0.42
N ALA A 131 11.69 -8.27 -0.45
CA ALA A 131 12.77 -9.22 -0.12
C ALA A 131 12.71 -9.69 1.35
N GLU A 132 12.22 -8.82 2.24
CA GLU A 132 12.04 -9.10 3.67
C GLU A 132 10.89 -10.06 3.97
N LEU A 133 10.00 -10.31 3.00
CA LEU A 133 8.87 -11.21 3.19
C LEU A 133 9.33 -12.67 3.23
N ASP A 134 9.19 -13.28 4.39
CA ASP A 134 9.35 -14.72 4.58
C ASP A 134 7.95 -15.37 4.59
N PHE A 135 7.52 -15.85 3.44
CA PHE A 135 6.20 -16.46 3.28
C PHE A 135 6.02 -17.73 4.12
N ALA A 136 7.09 -18.42 4.49
CA ALA A 136 7.02 -19.57 5.40
C ALA A 136 6.63 -19.13 6.83
N LYS A 137 6.95 -17.91 7.23
CA LYS A 137 6.57 -17.32 8.53
C LYS A 137 5.22 -16.61 8.50
N THR A 138 4.63 -16.38 7.35
CA THR A 138 3.27 -15.85 7.27
C THR A 138 2.27 -16.97 7.48
N LYS A 139 1.15 -16.66 8.13
CA LYS A 139 0.03 -17.60 8.25
C LYS A 139 -1.06 -17.33 7.21
N ALA A 140 -0.86 -16.32 6.38
CA ALA A 140 -1.82 -15.91 5.37
C ALA A 140 -2.03 -17.01 4.33
N ARG A 141 -3.28 -17.21 3.95
CA ARG A 141 -3.68 -18.11 2.85
C ARG A 141 -3.66 -17.39 1.50
N ILE A 142 -3.88 -16.08 1.51
CA ILE A 142 -3.93 -15.23 0.32
C ILE A 142 -2.88 -14.13 0.46
N PHE A 143 -2.12 -13.90 -0.61
CA PHE A 143 -1.28 -12.72 -0.77
C PHE A 143 -1.84 -11.83 -1.87
N HIS A 144 -2.17 -10.58 -1.52
CA HIS A 144 -2.59 -9.52 -2.45
C HIS A 144 -1.43 -8.56 -2.67
N LEU A 145 -1.08 -8.29 -3.92
CA LEU A 145 -0.05 -7.31 -4.31
C LEU A 145 -0.69 -6.20 -5.16
N GLY A 146 -0.56 -4.95 -4.76
CA GLY A 146 -1.09 -3.79 -5.49
C GLY A 146 -0.42 -2.46 -5.11
N TYR A 147 -0.30 -1.49 -6.02
CA TYR A 147 -0.57 -1.57 -7.46
C TYR A 147 0.69 -1.99 -8.21
N LEU A 148 0.55 -2.80 -9.25
CA LEU A 148 1.60 -2.99 -10.23
C LEU A 148 1.85 -1.65 -10.95
N LEU A 149 3.08 -1.43 -11.43
CA LEU A 149 3.55 -0.20 -12.10
C LEU A 149 3.61 1.05 -11.19
N LEU A 150 3.47 0.88 -9.88
CA LEU A 150 3.71 1.92 -8.87
C LEU A 150 4.78 1.53 -7.84
N LEU A 151 5.49 0.42 -8.07
CA LEU A 151 6.48 -0.17 -7.18
C LEU A 151 7.78 -0.36 -7.96
N ASP A 152 8.56 0.71 -8.14
CA ASP A 152 9.68 0.76 -9.10
C ASP A 152 10.66 -0.41 -8.96
N GLU A 153 10.94 -0.86 -7.72
CA GLU A 153 11.82 -2.01 -7.50
C GLU A 153 11.21 -3.33 -7.96
N LEU A 154 9.90 -3.51 -7.76
CA LEU A 154 9.16 -4.69 -8.18
C LEU A 154 8.81 -4.68 -9.68
N ASP A 155 8.71 -3.49 -10.26
CA ASP A 155 8.43 -3.32 -11.69
C ASP A 155 9.68 -3.58 -12.57
N LYS A 156 10.87 -3.70 -11.97
CA LYS A 156 12.12 -4.02 -12.69
C LYS A 156 12.06 -5.41 -13.33
N PRO A 157 12.76 -5.58 -14.45
CA PRO A 157 12.86 -6.89 -15.12
C PRO A 157 13.40 -7.98 -14.21
N ASP A 158 12.82 -9.16 -14.33
CA ASP A 158 13.32 -10.43 -13.83
C ASP A 158 13.61 -11.37 -14.99
N LYS A 159 14.73 -12.09 -14.94
CA LYS A 159 15.22 -12.92 -16.06
C LYS A 159 14.34 -14.13 -16.37
N LEU A 160 13.61 -14.66 -15.37
CA LEU A 160 12.83 -15.89 -15.49
C LEU A 160 11.33 -15.60 -15.59
N LEU A 161 10.84 -14.64 -14.83
CA LEU A 161 9.40 -14.40 -14.66
C LEU A 161 8.93 -13.04 -15.22
N GLY A 162 9.79 -12.33 -15.95
CA GLY A 162 9.48 -11.07 -16.60
C GLY A 162 9.63 -9.86 -15.70
N THR A 163 9.08 -9.88 -14.47
CA THR A 163 9.22 -8.80 -13.49
C THR A 163 9.54 -9.35 -12.09
N LYS A 164 10.17 -8.52 -11.24
CA LYS A 164 10.39 -8.88 -9.84
C LYS A 164 9.06 -9.04 -9.08
N ALA A 165 8.00 -8.35 -9.48
CA ALA A 165 6.66 -8.54 -8.93
C ALA A 165 6.15 -9.96 -9.21
N ALA A 166 6.32 -10.47 -10.43
CA ALA A 166 5.98 -11.86 -10.77
C ALA A 166 6.81 -12.86 -9.95
N ALA A 167 8.11 -12.60 -9.77
CA ALA A 167 8.98 -13.43 -8.93
C ALA A 167 8.54 -13.44 -7.45
N LEU A 168 8.10 -12.29 -6.92
CA LEU A 168 7.54 -12.21 -5.57
C LEU A 168 6.25 -13.02 -5.43
N LEU A 169 5.35 -12.95 -6.43
CA LEU A 169 4.10 -13.72 -6.44
C LEU A 169 4.37 -15.23 -6.54
N ALA A 170 5.34 -15.67 -7.36
CA ALA A 170 5.76 -17.07 -7.45
C ALA A 170 6.26 -17.59 -6.09
N ARG A 171 7.12 -16.84 -5.39
CA ARG A 171 7.55 -17.17 -4.02
C ARG A 171 6.38 -17.33 -3.04
N ALA A 172 5.32 -16.53 -3.21
CA ALA A 172 4.13 -16.64 -2.37
C ALA A 172 3.32 -17.90 -2.67
N GLN A 173 3.29 -18.36 -3.93
CA GLN A 173 2.58 -19.57 -4.35
C GLN A 173 3.31 -20.86 -3.91
N GLU A 174 4.64 -20.84 -3.85
CA GLU A 174 5.46 -21.99 -3.46
C GLU A 174 5.45 -22.24 -1.93
N ALA A 175 5.01 -21.30 -1.13
CA ALA A 175 5.05 -21.33 0.32
C ALA A 175 3.76 -21.87 0.95
#